data_8d9c96dc0a53e3af5018c1eb7b414f20
#
_entry.id   8d9c96dc0a53e3af5018c1eb7b414f20
#
_cell.length_a   1.000
_cell.length_b   1.000
_cell.length_c   1.000
_cell.angle_alpha   90.00
_cell.angle_beta   90.00
_cell.angle_gamma   90.00
#
_symmetry.space_group_name_H-M   'P 1'
#
loop_
_entity.id
_entity.type
_entity.pdbx_description
1 polymer ?
#
loop_
_entity_poly.entity_id
_entity_poly.type
_entity_poly.pdbx_seq_one_letter_code
_entity_poly.pdbx_strand_id
1 'polypeptide(L)'
;MERINKIVLVVDDNHDLRYMVSARLVSAGYRVYGAANGCEALEQLEEHSIDVVLTDYHMPEMNGFGLLSVCRVKWPSTPVVFFSGEQDDIAHEAVERGAFAWVRKGSDLTMILDCLDLAIQESAHA
;
A
#
# COMPACT_ATOMS: atom_id res chain seq x y z
N MET A 1 -17.73 -5.08 4.52
CA MET A 1 -17.35 -3.85 3.77
C MET A 1 -17.34 -4.14 2.30
N GLU A 2 -17.88 -3.23 1.51
CA GLU A 2 -17.82 -3.35 0.06
C GLU A 2 -16.51 -2.81 -0.47
N ARG A 3 -15.90 -3.53 -1.41
CA ARG A 3 -14.66 -3.12 -2.08
C ARG A 3 -14.92 -2.35 -3.37
N ILE A 4 -16.16 -2.36 -3.84
CA ILE A 4 -16.55 -1.67 -5.08
C ILE A 4 -16.26 -0.17 -4.95
N ASN A 5 -15.58 0.39 -5.94
CA ASN A 5 -15.14 1.78 -5.99
C ASN A 5 -14.05 2.15 -4.97
N LYS A 6 -13.55 1.20 -4.21
CA LYS A 6 -12.36 1.45 -3.38
C LYS A 6 -11.10 1.24 -4.21
N ILE A 7 -10.14 2.12 -4.05
CA ILE A 7 -8.97 2.21 -4.91
C ILE A 7 -7.70 1.92 -4.12
N VAL A 8 -6.95 0.93 -4.58
CA VAL A 8 -5.64 0.57 -4.01
C VAL A 8 -4.55 1.03 -4.96
N LEU A 9 -3.53 1.70 -4.44
CA LEU A 9 -2.31 1.98 -5.17
C LEU A 9 -1.29 0.92 -4.81
N VAL A 10 -0.85 0.12 -5.78
CA VAL A 10 0.15 -0.92 -5.57
C VAL A 10 1.50 -0.41 -6.06
N VAL A 11 2.47 -0.31 -5.15
CA VAL A 11 3.80 0.24 -5.44
C VAL A 11 4.84 -0.87 -5.25
N ASP A 12 5.50 -1.26 -6.33
CA ASP A 12 6.54 -2.28 -6.31
C ASP A 12 7.36 -2.16 -7.59
N ASP A 13 8.68 -2.17 -7.48
CA ASP A 13 9.56 -2.07 -8.65
C ASP A 13 9.61 -3.38 -9.43
N ASN A 14 9.19 -4.50 -8.85
CA ASN A 14 9.09 -5.77 -9.54
C ASN A 14 7.78 -5.80 -10.34
N HIS A 15 7.89 -5.70 -11.66
CA HIS A 15 6.73 -5.63 -12.56
C HIS A 15 5.84 -6.86 -12.43
N ASP A 16 6.42 -8.05 -12.38
CA ASP A 16 5.63 -9.29 -12.35
C ASP A 16 4.86 -9.42 -11.04
N LEU A 17 5.48 -9.10 -9.93
CA LEU A 17 4.82 -9.14 -8.63
C LEU A 17 3.72 -8.08 -8.54
N ARG A 18 4.02 -6.87 -9.02
CA ARG A 18 3.02 -5.79 -9.05
C ARG A 18 1.80 -6.19 -9.88
N TYR A 19 2.03 -6.79 -11.05
CA TYR A 19 0.95 -7.27 -11.91
C TYR A 19 0.12 -8.36 -11.24
N MET A 20 0.80 -9.34 -10.62
CA MET A 20 0.13 -10.46 -9.97
C MET A 20 -0.74 -9.99 -8.80
N VAL A 21 -0.20 -9.15 -7.95
CA VAL A 21 -0.95 -8.61 -6.81
C VAL A 21 -2.12 -7.77 -7.29
N SER A 22 -1.90 -6.90 -8.27
CA SER A 22 -2.95 -6.04 -8.82
C SER A 22 -4.10 -6.88 -9.39
N ALA A 23 -3.79 -7.93 -10.15
CA ALA A 23 -4.82 -8.79 -10.73
C ALA A 23 -5.66 -9.47 -9.64
N ARG A 24 -5.03 -9.90 -8.55
CA ARG A 24 -5.73 -10.53 -7.43
C ARG A 24 -6.64 -9.53 -6.72
N LEU A 25 -6.18 -8.31 -6.54
CA LEU A 25 -6.99 -7.26 -5.90
C LEU A 25 -8.18 -6.88 -6.77
N VAL A 26 -7.99 -6.78 -8.08
CA VAL A 26 -9.09 -6.53 -9.01
C VAL A 26 -10.12 -7.65 -8.95
N SER A 27 -9.67 -8.90 -8.92
CA SER A 27 -10.57 -10.05 -8.79
C SER A 27 -11.36 -10.01 -7.49
N ALA A 28 -10.80 -9.42 -6.44
CA ALA A 28 -11.48 -9.29 -5.15
C ALA A 28 -12.44 -8.10 -5.07
N GLY A 29 -12.50 -7.26 -6.11
CA GLY A 29 -13.46 -6.16 -6.19
C GLY A 29 -12.86 -4.76 -6.09
N TYR A 30 -11.55 -4.62 -5.88
CA TYR A 30 -10.88 -3.34 -5.82
C TYR A 30 -10.62 -2.76 -7.21
N ARG A 31 -10.54 -1.44 -7.29
CA ARG A 31 -9.89 -0.77 -8.41
C ARG A 31 -8.43 -0.57 -8.03
N VAL A 32 -7.53 -0.69 -9.01
CA VAL A 32 -6.09 -0.68 -8.72
C VAL A 32 -5.36 0.25 -9.69
N TYR A 33 -4.49 1.09 -9.13
CA TYR A 33 -3.46 1.80 -9.89
C TYR A 33 -2.10 1.23 -9.47
N GLY A 34 -1.14 1.26 -10.38
CA GLY A 34 0.19 0.74 -10.12
C GLY A 34 1.26 1.81 -10.23
N ALA A 35 2.35 1.61 -9.51
CA ALA A 35 3.52 2.47 -9.59
C ALA A 35 4.77 1.61 -9.40
N ALA A 36 5.82 1.91 -10.16
CA ALA A 36 7.06 1.15 -10.10
C ALA A 36 8.05 1.69 -9.06
N ASN A 37 7.79 2.89 -8.55
CA ASN A 37 8.67 3.54 -7.58
C ASN A 37 7.91 4.63 -6.82
N GLY A 38 8.57 5.25 -5.85
CA GLY A 38 7.95 6.29 -5.03
C GLY A 38 7.53 7.52 -5.81
N CYS A 39 8.30 7.92 -6.81
CA CYS A 39 7.97 9.10 -7.62
C CYS A 39 6.69 8.88 -8.43
N GLU A 40 6.56 7.71 -9.07
CA GLU A 40 5.32 7.35 -9.77
C GLU A 40 4.15 7.25 -8.81
N ALA A 41 4.39 6.72 -7.60
CA ALA A 41 3.35 6.62 -6.58
C ALA A 41 2.82 8.00 -6.20
N LEU A 42 3.69 8.98 -6.02
CA LEU A 42 3.27 10.35 -5.70
C LEU A 42 2.45 10.96 -6.83
N GLU A 43 2.81 10.70 -8.09
CA GLU A 43 2.02 11.15 -9.23
C GLU A 43 0.61 10.56 -9.21
N GLN A 44 0.49 9.27 -8.92
CA GLN A 44 -0.82 8.59 -8.83
C GLN A 44 -1.65 9.16 -7.69
N LEU A 45 -1.03 9.46 -6.55
CA LEU A 45 -1.71 10.05 -5.41
C LEU A 45 -2.22 11.46 -5.69
N GLU A 46 -1.48 12.24 -6.50
CA GLU A 46 -1.92 13.57 -6.92
C GLU A 46 -3.10 13.50 -7.89
N GLU A 47 -3.12 12.50 -8.77
CA GLU A 47 -4.11 12.41 -9.84
C GLU A 47 -5.40 11.70 -9.45
N HIS A 48 -5.35 10.81 -8.45
CA HIS A 48 -6.47 9.95 -8.09
C HIS A 48 -6.74 9.97 -6.60
N SER A 49 -7.99 9.74 -6.24
CA SER A 49 -8.39 9.59 -4.82
C SER A 49 -8.12 8.17 -4.37
N ILE A 50 -6.93 7.93 -3.87
CA ILE A 50 -6.48 6.62 -3.42
C ILE A 50 -7.03 6.35 -2.01
N ASP A 51 -7.60 5.16 -1.79
CA ASP A 51 -8.13 4.78 -0.48
C ASP A 51 -7.09 4.11 0.41
N VAL A 52 -6.15 3.38 -0.17
CA VAL A 52 -5.07 2.73 0.57
C VAL A 52 -3.86 2.51 -0.34
N VAL A 53 -2.67 2.66 0.21
CA VAL A 53 -1.40 2.38 -0.49
C VAL A 53 -0.86 1.04 0.00
N LEU A 54 -0.56 0.14 -0.92
CA LEU A 54 0.15 -1.11 -0.63
C LEU A 54 1.52 -1.01 -1.29
N THR A 55 2.58 -0.91 -0.51
CA THR A 55 3.91 -0.61 -1.05
C THR A 55 4.98 -1.55 -0.54
N ASP A 56 5.97 -1.83 -1.40
CA ASP A 56 7.21 -2.46 -0.98
C ASP A 56 8.06 -1.44 -0.21
N TYR A 57 8.98 -1.94 0.59
CA TYR A 57 9.95 -1.12 1.31
C TYR A 57 11.14 -0.76 0.41
N HIS A 58 11.73 -1.76 -0.25
CA HIS A 58 12.88 -1.55 -1.13
C HIS A 58 12.44 -1.12 -2.52
N MET A 59 12.77 0.12 -2.87
CA MET A 59 12.49 0.68 -4.19
C MET A 59 13.63 1.61 -4.59
N PRO A 60 13.93 1.73 -5.89
CA PRO A 60 14.96 2.67 -6.33
C PRO A 60 14.56 4.11 -6.04
N GLU A 61 15.53 4.95 -5.75
CA GLU A 61 15.46 6.39 -5.54
C GLU A 61 14.77 6.79 -4.24
N MET A 62 13.58 6.27 -3.95
CA MET A 62 12.85 6.58 -2.72
C MET A 62 12.36 5.26 -2.11
N ASN A 63 12.85 4.92 -0.92
CA ASN A 63 12.37 3.71 -0.25
C ASN A 63 10.97 3.93 0.34
N GLY A 64 10.38 2.86 0.86
CA GLY A 64 9.03 2.91 1.39
C GLY A 64 8.83 3.91 2.52
N PHE A 65 9.84 4.15 3.34
CA PHE A 65 9.74 5.14 4.42
C PHE A 65 9.68 6.56 3.88
N GLY A 66 10.40 6.84 2.79
CA GLY A 66 10.29 8.13 2.12
C GLY A 66 8.89 8.37 1.60
N LEU A 67 8.31 7.38 0.96
CA LEU A 67 6.94 7.46 0.47
C LEU A 67 5.96 7.63 1.64
N LEU A 68 6.11 6.84 2.70
CA LEU A 68 5.26 6.93 3.89
C LEU A 68 5.30 8.34 4.48
N SER A 69 6.48 8.93 4.61
CA SER A 69 6.63 10.27 5.18
C SER A 69 5.83 11.31 4.39
N VAL A 70 5.92 11.27 3.07
CA VAL A 70 5.15 12.20 2.22
C VAL A 70 3.65 11.96 2.37
N CYS A 71 3.22 10.69 2.37
CA CYS A 71 1.81 10.34 2.52
C CYS A 71 1.25 10.83 3.86
N ARG A 72 2.02 10.71 4.94
CA ARG A 72 1.54 11.15 6.25
C ARG A 72 1.33 12.67 6.31
N VAL A 73 2.10 13.43 5.54
CA VAL A 73 1.97 14.89 5.51
C VAL A 73 0.89 15.34 4.52
N LYS A 74 0.90 14.80 3.29
CA LYS A 74 0.01 15.29 2.22
C LYS A 74 -1.33 14.58 2.17
N TRP A 75 -1.37 13.30 2.51
CA TRP A 75 -2.60 12.50 2.48
C TRP A 75 -2.76 11.74 3.80
N PRO A 76 -2.94 12.47 4.92
CA PRO A 76 -2.95 11.82 6.25
C PRO A 76 -4.09 10.83 6.46
N SER A 77 -5.16 10.94 5.67
CA SER A 77 -6.29 10.01 5.75
C SER A 77 -6.11 8.77 4.88
N THR A 78 -5.05 8.72 4.07
CA THR A 78 -4.77 7.57 3.21
C THR A 78 -3.79 6.64 3.92
N PRO A 79 -4.25 5.47 4.38
CA PRO A 79 -3.37 4.55 5.11
C PRO A 79 -2.35 3.92 4.17
N VAL A 80 -1.18 3.59 4.72
CA VAL A 80 -0.10 2.92 4.00
C VAL A 80 0.13 1.57 4.64
N VAL A 81 0.06 0.51 3.83
CA VAL A 81 0.35 -0.86 4.22
C VAL A 81 1.57 -1.31 3.47
N PHE A 82 2.55 -1.86 4.18
CA PHE A 82 3.73 -2.42 3.56
C PHE A 82 3.53 -3.90 3.23
N PHE A 83 4.05 -4.30 2.09
CA PHE A 83 4.09 -5.69 1.64
C PHE A 83 5.52 -5.99 1.24
N SER A 84 6.30 -6.59 2.14
CA SER A 84 7.74 -6.69 1.94
C SER A 84 8.32 -7.93 2.60
N GLY A 85 9.49 -8.35 2.13
CA GLY A 85 10.23 -9.47 2.70
C GLY A 85 11.18 -9.09 3.82
N GLU A 86 11.17 -7.82 4.25
CA GLU A 86 12.08 -7.34 5.27
C GLU A 86 11.79 -7.90 6.67
N GLN A 87 12.74 -7.73 7.57
CA GLN A 87 12.72 -8.32 8.90
C GLN A 87 11.86 -7.53 9.89
N ASP A 88 11.59 -8.16 11.02
CA ASP A 88 10.63 -7.67 12.01
C ASP A 88 10.98 -6.31 12.61
N ASP A 89 12.26 -5.97 12.77
CA ASP A 89 12.66 -4.68 13.31
C ASP A 89 12.30 -3.53 12.37
N ILE A 90 12.41 -3.75 11.05
CA ILE A 90 11.98 -2.78 10.05
C ILE A 90 10.45 -2.65 10.05
N ALA A 91 9.74 -3.77 10.21
CA ALA A 91 8.29 -3.78 10.30
C ALA A 91 7.82 -2.96 11.51
N HIS A 92 8.48 -3.12 12.65
CA HIS A 92 8.16 -2.38 13.85
C HIS A 92 8.38 -0.87 13.65
N GLU A 93 9.51 -0.50 13.04
CA GLU A 93 9.80 0.90 12.74
C GLU A 93 8.76 1.49 11.78
N ALA A 94 8.29 0.73 10.79
CA ALA A 94 7.28 1.21 9.86
C ALA A 94 6.01 1.63 10.59
N VAL A 95 5.55 0.82 11.52
CA VAL A 95 4.36 1.13 12.32
C VAL A 95 4.59 2.36 13.20
N GLU A 96 5.75 2.47 13.82
CA GLU A 96 6.11 3.66 14.61
C GLU A 96 6.11 4.94 13.78
N ARG A 97 6.45 4.85 12.50
CA ARG A 97 6.46 5.98 11.57
C ARG A 97 5.08 6.30 11.00
N GLY A 98 4.06 5.52 11.35
CA GLY A 98 2.69 5.79 10.96
C GLY A 98 2.11 4.89 9.89
N ALA A 99 2.81 3.81 9.51
CA ALA A 99 2.22 2.80 8.63
C ALA A 99 1.07 2.10 9.35
N PHE A 100 0.04 1.75 8.61
CA PHE A 100 -1.08 1.02 9.19
C PHE A 100 -0.66 -0.40 9.57
N ALA A 101 0.08 -1.08 8.71
CA ALA A 101 0.51 -2.45 8.95
C ALA A 101 1.67 -2.83 8.04
N TRP A 102 2.27 -3.97 8.34
CA TRP A 102 3.33 -4.59 7.55
C TRP A 102 2.97 -6.05 7.32
N VAL A 103 2.76 -6.43 6.06
CA VAL A 103 2.45 -7.80 5.66
C VAL A 103 3.66 -8.39 4.97
N ARG A 104 4.09 -9.58 5.37
CA ARG A 104 5.24 -10.25 4.75
C ARG A 104 4.90 -10.77 3.37
N LYS A 105 5.82 -10.62 2.43
CA LYS A 105 5.76 -11.30 1.14
C LYS A 105 5.76 -12.81 1.39
N GLY A 106 4.93 -13.53 0.66
CA GLY A 106 4.71 -14.95 0.90
C GLY A 106 3.52 -15.25 1.79
N SER A 107 2.95 -14.22 2.41
CA SER A 107 1.71 -14.37 3.16
C SER A 107 0.55 -14.68 2.23
N ASP A 108 -0.47 -15.33 2.79
CA ASP A 108 -1.69 -15.63 2.07
C ASP A 108 -2.36 -14.32 1.60
N LEU A 109 -2.91 -14.36 0.39
CA LEU A 109 -3.64 -13.22 -0.16
C LEU A 109 -4.77 -12.76 0.76
N THR A 110 -5.43 -13.67 1.46
CA THR A 110 -6.49 -13.35 2.41
C THR A 110 -6.00 -12.37 3.47
N MET A 111 -4.77 -12.53 3.95
CA MET A 111 -4.20 -11.62 4.95
C MET A 111 -4.03 -10.21 4.38
N ILE A 112 -3.62 -10.12 3.11
CA ILE A 112 -3.47 -8.82 2.45
C ILE A 112 -4.84 -8.15 2.32
N LEU A 113 -5.84 -8.90 1.84
CA LEU A 113 -7.19 -8.38 1.64
C LEU A 113 -7.80 -7.91 2.96
N ASP A 114 -7.69 -8.71 4.02
CA ASP A 114 -8.21 -8.35 5.32
C ASP A 114 -7.54 -7.09 5.85
N CYS A 115 -6.23 -6.98 5.67
CA CYS A 115 -5.47 -5.82 6.11
C CYS A 115 -5.88 -4.56 5.36
N LEU A 116 -6.05 -4.64 4.05
CA LEU A 116 -6.47 -3.50 3.23
C LEU A 116 -7.89 -3.07 3.59
N ASP A 117 -8.80 -4.03 3.75
CA ASP A 117 -10.18 -3.74 4.13
C ASP A 117 -10.23 -3.01 5.47
N LEU A 118 -9.46 -3.50 6.44
CA LEU A 118 -9.40 -2.91 7.77
C LEU A 118 -8.79 -1.52 7.73
N ALA A 119 -7.72 -1.33 6.95
CA ALA A 119 -7.07 -0.04 6.80
C ALA A 119 -8.04 1.01 6.26
N ILE A 120 -8.80 0.68 5.23
CA ILE A 120 -9.78 1.58 4.64
C ILE A 120 -10.90 1.87 5.63
N GLN A 121 -11.39 0.85 6.31
CA GLN A 121 -12.48 0.99 7.27
C GLN A 121 -12.10 1.87 8.45
N GLU A 122 -10.91 1.69 8.99
CA GLU A 122 -10.39 2.49 10.11
C GLU A 122 -10.17 3.94 9.70
N SER A 123 -9.65 4.17 8.49
CA SER A 123 -9.39 5.52 7.98
C SER A 123 -10.68 6.30 7.73
N ALA A 124 -11.76 5.62 7.38
CA ALA A 124 -13.06 6.26 7.15
C ALA A 124 -13.66 6.81 8.44
N HIS A 125 -13.16 6.37 9.59
CA HIS A 125 -13.64 6.82 10.90
C HIS A 125 -12.66 7.78 11.60
N ALA A 126 -11.56 8.10 10.93
CA ALA A 126 -10.54 8.98 11.51
C ALA A 126 -10.92 10.46 11.40
#